data_52348863d97f935375edbfd8beb5fed3
#
_entry.id   52348863d97f935375edbfd8beb5fed3
#
_cell.length_a   1.000
_cell.length_b   1.000
_cell.length_c   1.000
_cell.angle_alpha   90.00
_cell.angle_beta   90.00
_cell.angle_gamma   90.00
#
_symmetry.space_group_name_H-M   'P 1'
#
loop_
_entity.id
_entity.type
_entity.pdbx_description
1 polymer ?
#
loop_
_entity_poly.entity_id
_entity_poly.type
_entity_poly.pdbx_seq_one_letter_code
_entity_poly.pdbx_strand_id
1 'polypeptide(L)'
;HGIRRVANVSMARAIRAVTIERGRDPRDMTMIAFGGGGPLHAADVARLLGVRRVIAPVMAGVFCSAGMLSADAEHNFVKAILRPLALCDATKVQAAIDELREQGFAVLESEGYPATSVDVIASADLRYLGQSSELTVPIPGAFDEPGTIAALARDFNALYERTFGYSSDEPLELVNVRVFAYGRSDQRLDFGKSGVDDSALRGETGTRDVSFDPDGPPCPTRLLPRSAVGAEPIDGPLIIESYDTTIVVPPNARAWADAAGNIIIDLLPEKA
;
A
#
# COMPACT_ATOMS: atom_id res chain seq x y z
N HIS A 1 3.72 -24.45 -16.19
CA HIS A 1 2.47 -23.68 -16.11
C HIS A 1 1.72 -23.91 -14.78
N GLY A 2 1.47 -25.14 -14.33
CA GLY A 2 0.65 -25.45 -13.14
C GLY A 2 1.14 -24.73 -11.88
N ILE A 3 2.43 -24.78 -11.57
CA ILE A 3 3.02 -24.10 -10.39
C ILE A 3 2.78 -22.58 -10.46
N ARG A 4 3.05 -21.96 -11.62
CA ARG A 4 2.82 -20.52 -11.82
C ARG A 4 1.37 -20.15 -11.62
N ARG A 5 0.43 -20.96 -12.15
CA ARG A 5 -1.01 -20.74 -12.00
C ARG A 5 -1.46 -20.79 -10.53
N VAL A 6 -0.98 -21.76 -9.77
CA VAL A 6 -1.28 -21.87 -8.32
C VAL A 6 -0.75 -20.64 -7.57
N ALA A 7 0.48 -20.21 -7.85
CA ALA A 7 1.05 -19.01 -7.24
C ALA A 7 0.22 -17.75 -7.57
N ASN A 8 -0.15 -17.55 -8.85
CA ASN A 8 -0.95 -16.42 -9.30
C ASN A 8 -2.33 -16.39 -8.63
N VAL A 9 -3.01 -17.54 -8.51
CA VAL A 9 -4.31 -17.65 -7.83
C VAL A 9 -4.17 -17.32 -6.34
N SER A 10 -3.11 -17.79 -5.70
CA SER A 10 -2.85 -17.49 -4.28
C SER A 10 -2.61 -15.98 -4.04
N MET A 11 -1.82 -15.34 -4.91
CA MET A 11 -1.61 -13.89 -4.86
C MET A 11 -2.91 -13.11 -5.12
N ALA A 12 -3.69 -13.51 -6.13
CA ALA A 12 -4.97 -12.89 -6.42
C ALA A 12 -5.97 -13.01 -5.25
N ARG A 13 -5.96 -14.16 -4.53
CA ARG A 13 -6.78 -14.33 -3.31
C ARG A 13 -6.36 -13.35 -2.22
N ALA A 14 -5.06 -13.20 -1.95
CA ALA A 14 -4.57 -12.26 -0.96
C ALA A 14 -4.96 -10.80 -1.29
N ILE A 15 -4.89 -10.43 -2.58
CA ILE A 15 -5.31 -9.09 -3.02
C ILE A 15 -6.82 -8.90 -2.85
N ARG A 16 -7.65 -9.91 -3.16
CA ARG A 16 -9.10 -9.86 -2.94
C ARG A 16 -9.47 -9.63 -1.47
N ALA A 17 -8.76 -10.26 -0.55
CA ALA A 17 -8.99 -10.09 0.90
C ALA A 17 -8.77 -8.65 1.38
N VAL A 18 -7.86 -7.90 0.76
CA VAL A 18 -7.61 -6.50 1.13
C VAL A 18 -8.32 -5.49 0.23
N THR A 19 -9.02 -5.93 -0.81
CA THR A 19 -9.79 -5.07 -1.74
C THR A 19 -11.26 -5.41 -1.69
N ILE A 20 -11.70 -6.47 -2.36
CA ILE A 20 -13.12 -6.85 -2.54
C ILE A 20 -13.80 -7.08 -1.19
N GLU A 21 -13.16 -7.79 -0.27
CA GLU A 21 -13.71 -8.05 1.07
C GLU A 21 -13.83 -6.78 1.93
N ARG A 22 -13.17 -5.69 1.49
CA ARG A 22 -13.27 -4.35 2.08
C ARG A 22 -14.10 -3.38 1.24
N GLY A 23 -14.91 -3.89 0.31
CA GLY A 23 -15.81 -3.09 -0.53
C GLY A 23 -15.10 -2.25 -1.61
N ARG A 24 -13.85 -2.60 -1.98
CA ARG A 24 -13.09 -1.89 -3.02
C ARG A 24 -13.02 -2.73 -4.28
N ASP A 25 -13.37 -2.16 -5.43
CA ASP A 25 -13.30 -2.86 -6.72
C ASP A 25 -11.88 -2.74 -7.31
N PRO A 26 -11.13 -3.84 -7.48
CA PRO A 26 -9.80 -3.81 -8.08
C PRO A 26 -9.79 -3.39 -9.56
N ARG A 27 -10.93 -3.48 -10.27
CA ARG A 27 -11.06 -3.08 -11.68
C ARG A 27 -10.87 -1.57 -11.88
N ASP A 28 -11.12 -0.78 -10.84
CA ASP A 28 -10.94 0.67 -10.83
C ASP A 28 -9.54 1.09 -10.35
N MET A 29 -8.67 0.11 -10.08
CA MET A 29 -7.34 0.34 -9.55
C MET A 29 -6.25 0.08 -10.59
N THR A 30 -5.07 0.66 -10.34
CA THR A 30 -3.82 0.32 -11.01
C THR A 30 -2.99 -0.54 -10.08
N MET A 31 -2.41 -1.63 -10.58
CA MET A 31 -1.55 -2.52 -9.81
C MET A 31 -0.11 -2.04 -9.90
N ILE A 32 0.56 -1.90 -8.77
CA ILE A 32 2.02 -1.69 -8.71
C ILE A 32 2.68 -3.03 -8.42
N ALA A 33 3.56 -3.46 -9.33
CA ALA A 33 4.27 -4.73 -9.25
C ALA A 33 5.73 -4.49 -8.88
N PHE A 34 6.14 -4.98 -7.72
CA PHE A 34 7.51 -4.84 -7.22
C PHE A 34 8.00 -6.13 -6.53
N GLY A 35 9.29 -6.12 -6.11
CA GLY A 35 10.02 -7.30 -5.71
C GLY A 35 10.62 -8.04 -6.93
N GLY A 36 11.67 -8.82 -6.72
CA GLY A 36 12.40 -9.49 -7.81
C GLY A 36 11.53 -10.36 -8.72
N GLY A 37 10.49 -11.02 -8.18
CA GLY A 37 9.54 -11.85 -8.93
C GLY A 37 8.17 -11.21 -9.19
N GLY A 38 7.85 -10.07 -8.57
CA GLY A 38 6.54 -9.43 -8.70
C GLY A 38 6.14 -9.12 -10.14
N PRO A 39 6.95 -8.41 -10.93
CA PRO A 39 6.65 -8.07 -12.32
C PRO A 39 6.53 -9.27 -13.27
N LEU A 40 7.12 -10.41 -12.91
CA LEU A 40 6.97 -11.67 -13.65
C LEU A 40 5.52 -12.20 -13.63
N HIS A 41 4.84 -12.02 -12.51
CA HIS A 41 3.49 -12.54 -12.25
C HIS A 41 2.39 -11.50 -12.49
N ALA A 42 2.75 -10.23 -12.54
CA ALA A 42 1.84 -9.11 -12.41
C ALA A 42 0.73 -9.09 -13.47
N ALA A 43 1.03 -9.35 -14.74
CA ALA A 43 0.04 -9.34 -15.81
C ALA A 43 -1.01 -10.45 -15.64
N ASP A 44 -0.59 -11.66 -15.26
CA ASP A 44 -1.50 -12.76 -15.01
C ASP A 44 -2.40 -12.49 -13.79
N VAL A 45 -1.82 -11.98 -12.69
CA VAL A 45 -2.56 -11.64 -11.47
C VAL A 45 -3.55 -10.51 -11.75
N ALA A 46 -3.14 -9.49 -12.51
CA ALA A 46 -4.00 -8.38 -12.91
C ALA A 46 -5.21 -8.86 -13.74
N ARG A 47 -5.00 -9.79 -14.68
CA ARG A 47 -6.10 -10.43 -15.44
C ARG A 47 -7.07 -11.16 -14.52
N LEU A 48 -6.59 -11.94 -13.55
CA LEU A 48 -7.44 -12.65 -12.58
C LEU A 48 -8.30 -11.71 -11.72
N LEU A 49 -7.87 -10.46 -11.55
CA LEU A 49 -8.55 -9.44 -10.77
C LEU A 49 -9.37 -8.47 -11.62
N GLY A 50 -9.23 -8.52 -12.94
CA GLY A 50 -9.85 -7.56 -13.87
C GLY A 50 -9.17 -6.19 -13.89
N VAL A 51 -7.96 -6.07 -13.32
CA VAL A 51 -7.14 -4.86 -13.35
C VAL A 51 -6.59 -4.67 -14.77
N ARG A 52 -6.70 -3.44 -15.30
CA ARG A 52 -6.30 -3.15 -16.69
C ARG A 52 -4.88 -2.62 -16.82
N ARG A 53 -4.33 -2.04 -15.76
CA ARG A 53 -3.02 -1.38 -15.80
C ARG A 53 -2.12 -1.88 -14.69
N VAL A 54 -0.89 -2.19 -15.07
CA VAL A 54 0.18 -2.57 -14.15
C VAL A 54 1.34 -1.58 -14.30
N ILE A 55 1.95 -1.19 -13.20
CA ILE A 55 3.17 -0.37 -13.15
C ILE A 55 4.28 -1.19 -12.52
N ALA A 56 5.38 -1.37 -13.22
CA ALA A 56 6.63 -1.89 -12.65
C ALA A 56 7.58 -0.70 -12.40
N PRO A 57 7.74 -0.24 -11.15
CA PRO A 57 8.50 0.95 -10.84
C PRO A 57 9.99 0.79 -11.14
N VAL A 58 10.69 1.90 -11.24
CA VAL A 58 12.16 1.90 -11.21
C VAL A 58 12.60 1.24 -9.92
N MET A 59 13.67 0.42 -9.98
CA MET A 59 14.15 -0.38 -8.85
C MET A 59 13.09 -1.33 -8.25
N ALA A 60 12.26 -1.93 -9.09
CA ALA A 60 11.16 -2.79 -8.64
C ALA A 60 11.64 -3.89 -7.68
N GLY A 61 12.80 -4.50 -7.91
CA GLY A 61 13.35 -5.57 -7.08
C GLY A 61 13.69 -5.14 -5.65
N VAL A 62 14.09 -3.89 -5.47
CA VAL A 62 14.47 -3.30 -4.17
C VAL A 62 13.52 -2.19 -3.70
N PHE A 63 12.34 -2.11 -4.29
CA PHE A 63 11.36 -1.04 -4.04
C PHE A 63 10.94 -0.93 -2.56
N CYS A 64 10.83 -2.07 -1.86
CA CYS A 64 10.57 -2.05 -0.42
C CYS A 64 11.67 -1.35 0.37
N SER A 65 12.95 -1.62 0.05
CA SER A 65 14.08 -0.99 0.72
C SER A 65 14.12 0.52 0.44
N ALA A 66 13.83 0.89 -0.81
CA ALA A 66 13.69 2.29 -1.19
C ALA A 66 12.55 2.98 -0.44
N GLY A 67 11.40 2.30 -0.29
CA GLY A 67 10.29 2.77 0.53
C GLY A 67 10.66 2.95 2.00
N MET A 68 11.39 2.02 2.59
CA MET A 68 11.89 2.13 3.97
C MET A 68 12.82 3.32 4.18
N LEU A 69 13.69 3.61 3.20
CA LEU A 69 14.58 4.78 3.25
C LEU A 69 13.84 6.12 3.10
N SER A 70 12.62 6.10 2.56
CA SER A 70 11.78 7.28 2.34
C SER A 70 10.68 7.42 3.38
N ALA A 71 10.48 6.42 4.22
CA ALA A 71 9.44 6.43 5.23
C ALA A 71 9.82 7.38 6.38
N ASP A 72 8.84 8.11 6.88
CA ASP A 72 8.99 8.82 8.13
C ASP A 72 9.12 7.82 9.30
N ALA A 73 9.80 8.21 10.37
CA ALA A 73 9.81 7.42 11.60
C ALA A 73 8.40 7.48 12.21
N GLU A 74 7.84 6.33 12.58
CA GLU A 74 6.52 6.23 13.20
C GLU A 74 6.62 5.39 14.47
N HIS A 75 6.12 5.95 15.58
CA HIS A 75 5.94 5.24 16.84
C HIS A 75 4.48 5.28 17.27
N ASN A 76 3.99 4.15 17.75
CA ASN A 76 2.61 3.99 18.20
C ASN A 76 2.59 3.62 19.68
N PHE A 77 2.06 4.51 20.51
CA PHE A 77 1.90 4.32 21.94
C PHE A 77 0.42 4.08 22.26
N VAL A 78 0.15 3.12 23.13
CA VAL A 78 -1.23 2.71 23.42
C VAL A 78 -1.41 2.57 24.92
N LYS A 79 -2.53 3.08 25.44
CA LYS A 79 -2.94 2.88 26.85
C LYS A 79 -4.38 2.40 26.90
N ALA A 80 -4.61 1.27 27.54
CA ALA A 80 -5.93 0.69 27.71
C ALA A 80 -6.75 1.49 28.74
N ILE A 81 -8.01 1.80 28.40
CA ILE A 81 -8.98 2.50 29.25
C ILE A 81 -10.11 1.55 29.67
N LEU A 82 -10.72 0.83 28.70
CA LEU A 82 -11.79 -0.17 28.90
C LEU A 82 -12.96 0.36 29.76
N ARG A 83 -13.58 1.44 29.31
CA ARG A 83 -14.73 2.06 29.99
C ARG A 83 -15.78 2.56 29.00
N PRO A 84 -17.06 2.51 29.38
CA PRO A 84 -18.09 3.20 28.60
C PRO A 84 -17.69 4.68 28.38
N LEU A 85 -17.75 5.14 27.12
CA LEU A 85 -17.26 6.46 26.72
C LEU A 85 -17.91 7.59 27.54
N ALA A 86 -19.21 7.49 27.79
CA ALA A 86 -19.97 8.47 28.59
C ALA A 86 -19.58 8.51 30.09
N LEU A 87 -18.88 7.48 30.59
CA LEU A 87 -18.46 7.37 32.00
C LEU A 87 -16.94 7.57 32.16
N CYS A 88 -16.24 7.98 31.10
CA CYS A 88 -14.83 8.30 31.18
C CYS A 88 -14.60 9.60 31.95
N ASP A 89 -13.62 9.58 32.85
CA ASP A 89 -13.08 10.80 33.46
C ASP A 89 -12.20 11.49 32.43
N ALA A 90 -12.73 12.54 31.80
CA ALA A 90 -12.08 13.20 30.66
C ALA A 90 -10.68 13.74 31.01
N THR A 91 -10.51 14.28 32.22
CA THR A 91 -9.21 14.78 32.69
C THR A 91 -8.17 13.67 32.83
N LYS A 92 -8.58 12.48 33.33
CA LYS A 92 -7.66 11.35 33.43
C LYS A 92 -7.31 10.76 32.08
N VAL A 93 -8.25 10.74 31.15
CA VAL A 93 -8.00 10.29 29.77
C VAL A 93 -7.05 11.27 29.06
N GLN A 94 -7.26 12.58 29.22
CA GLN A 94 -6.36 13.60 28.67
C GLN A 94 -4.94 13.45 29.25
N ALA A 95 -4.81 13.31 30.57
CA ALA A 95 -3.50 13.08 31.19
C ALA A 95 -2.78 11.81 30.64
N ALA A 96 -3.55 10.75 30.34
CA ALA A 96 -3.00 9.57 29.71
C ALA A 96 -2.52 9.82 28.27
N ILE A 97 -3.24 10.65 27.53
CA ILE A 97 -2.84 11.06 26.17
C ILE A 97 -1.56 11.91 26.23
N ASP A 98 -1.48 12.85 27.19
CA ASP A 98 -0.31 13.72 27.34
C ASP A 98 0.94 12.93 27.71
N GLU A 99 0.82 11.93 28.60
CA GLU A 99 1.91 11.00 28.92
C GLU A 99 2.42 10.26 27.67
N LEU A 100 1.51 9.77 26.82
CA LEU A 100 1.89 9.09 25.58
C LEU A 100 2.50 10.04 24.54
N ARG A 101 2.06 11.30 24.51
CA ARG A 101 2.65 12.35 23.66
C ARG A 101 4.07 12.65 24.09
N GLU A 102 4.32 12.82 25.40
CA GLU A 102 5.65 13.05 25.93
C GLU A 102 6.60 11.88 25.59
N GLN A 103 6.13 10.64 25.70
CA GLN A 103 6.88 9.46 25.29
C GLN A 103 7.23 9.50 23.80
N GLY A 104 6.26 9.88 22.95
CA GLY A 104 6.47 10.01 21.51
C GLY A 104 7.53 11.06 21.15
N PHE A 105 7.46 12.24 21.77
CA PHE A 105 8.46 13.30 21.59
C PHE A 105 9.85 12.83 22.06
N ALA A 106 9.94 12.22 23.24
CA ALA A 106 11.23 11.79 23.80
C ALA A 106 11.92 10.72 22.93
N VAL A 107 11.16 9.77 22.37
CA VAL A 107 11.71 8.74 21.49
C VAL A 107 12.22 9.36 20.19
N LEU A 108 11.41 10.18 19.50
CA LEU A 108 11.82 10.80 18.25
C LEU A 108 12.99 11.79 18.43
N GLU A 109 13.06 12.53 19.54
CA GLU A 109 14.21 13.36 19.87
C GLU A 109 15.47 12.52 20.04
N SER A 110 15.38 11.36 20.71
CA SER A 110 16.51 10.44 20.87
C SER A 110 16.99 9.83 19.54
N GLU A 111 16.11 9.75 18.53
CA GLU A 111 16.39 9.31 17.16
C GLU A 111 16.92 10.46 16.27
N GLY A 112 17.02 11.67 16.80
CA GLY A 112 17.59 12.83 16.12
C GLY A 112 16.58 13.71 15.35
N TYR A 113 15.28 13.51 15.57
CA TYR A 113 14.26 14.39 14.99
C TYR A 113 14.05 15.63 15.86
N PRO A 114 14.26 16.86 15.34
CA PRO A 114 14.01 18.08 16.09
C PRO A 114 12.49 18.23 16.32
N ALA A 115 12.08 18.83 17.41
CA ALA A 115 10.68 19.03 17.78
C ALA A 115 9.82 19.69 16.67
N THR A 116 10.45 20.48 15.78
CA THR A 116 9.79 21.13 14.64
C THR A 116 9.43 20.17 13.50
N SER A 117 10.03 18.96 13.47
CA SER A 117 9.74 17.92 12.48
C SER A 117 8.94 16.74 13.07
N VAL A 118 8.45 16.90 14.30
CA VAL A 118 7.63 15.88 14.97
C VAL A 118 6.15 16.27 14.92
N ASP A 119 5.34 15.38 14.36
CA ASP A 119 3.88 15.45 14.45
C ASP A 119 3.36 14.38 15.40
N VAL A 120 2.35 14.73 16.19
CA VAL A 120 1.73 13.79 17.14
C VAL A 120 0.22 13.82 16.97
N ILE A 121 -0.35 12.66 16.66
CA ILE A 121 -1.79 12.47 16.46
C ILE A 121 -2.33 11.56 17.55
N ALA A 122 -3.31 12.06 18.31
CA ALA A 122 -4.05 11.24 19.27
C ALA A 122 -5.29 10.62 18.63
N SER A 123 -5.60 9.38 18.99
CA SER A 123 -6.77 8.64 18.51
C SER A 123 -7.38 7.81 19.63
N ALA A 124 -8.64 7.49 19.49
CA ALA A 124 -9.39 6.62 20.39
C ALA A 124 -9.80 5.33 19.65
N ASP A 125 -9.57 4.18 20.25
CA ASP A 125 -10.18 2.93 19.80
C ASP A 125 -11.54 2.80 20.47
N LEU A 126 -12.58 2.83 19.67
CA LEU A 126 -13.97 2.78 20.11
C LEU A 126 -14.66 1.53 19.56
N ARG A 127 -15.61 1.01 20.31
CA ARG A 127 -16.53 -0.04 19.87
C ARG A 127 -17.91 0.16 20.51
N TYR A 128 -18.92 -0.45 19.91
CA TYR A 128 -20.19 -0.60 20.65
C TYR A 128 -20.00 -1.56 21.82
N LEU A 129 -20.63 -1.27 22.94
CA LEU A 129 -20.51 -2.05 24.17
C LEU A 129 -20.87 -3.53 23.89
N GLY A 130 -19.97 -4.45 24.27
CA GLY A 130 -20.15 -5.87 24.04
C GLY A 130 -19.62 -6.42 22.72
N GLN A 131 -19.12 -5.58 21.80
CA GLN A 131 -18.45 -6.03 20.58
C GLN A 131 -16.99 -6.42 20.84
N SER A 132 -16.45 -7.27 19.96
CA SER A 132 -15.07 -7.76 20.05
C SER A 132 -14.07 -6.96 19.20
N SER A 133 -14.55 -6.18 18.21
CA SER A 133 -13.70 -5.40 17.31
C SER A 133 -13.94 -3.92 17.51
N GLU A 134 -12.87 -3.14 17.51
CA GLU A 134 -12.85 -1.70 17.63
C GLU A 134 -12.49 -1.02 16.31
N LEU A 135 -12.87 0.25 16.17
CA LEU A 135 -12.42 1.16 15.12
C LEU A 135 -11.65 2.31 15.75
N THR A 136 -10.56 2.70 15.12
CA THR A 136 -9.73 3.83 15.54
C THR A 136 -10.24 5.12 14.94
N VAL A 137 -10.55 6.12 15.80
CA VAL A 137 -11.08 7.43 15.44
C VAL A 137 -10.11 8.50 15.94
N PRO A 138 -9.68 9.46 15.10
CA PRO A 138 -8.86 10.59 15.57
C PRO A 138 -9.60 11.41 16.63
N ILE A 139 -8.86 11.88 17.63
CA ILE A 139 -9.40 12.79 18.66
C ILE A 139 -9.26 14.23 18.14
N PRO A 140 -10.35 14.98 17.95
CA PRO A 140 -10.33 16.29 17.26
C PRO A 140 -9.93 17.46 18.17
N GLY A 141 -8.99 17.31 19.07
CA GLY A 141 -8.58 18.34 20.03
C GLY A 141 -8.13 17.72 21.34
N ALA A 142 -8.30 18.43 22.46
CA ALA A 142 -8.09 17.83 23.76
C ALA A 142 -9.30 16.96 24.15
N PHE A 143 -9.06 15.82 24.79
CA PHE A 143 -10.14 14.89 25.14
C PHE A 143 -11.10 15.48 26.18
N ASP A 144 -10.60 16.37 27.04
CA ASP A 144 -11.37 17.06 28.09
C ASP A 144 -12.04 18.36 27.63
N GLU A 145 -11.90 18.74 26.35
CA GLU A 145 -12.66 19.86 25.80
C GLU A 145 -14.16 19.55 25.71
N PRO A 146 -15.02 20.53 26.01
CA PRO A 146 -16.46 20.37 25.87
C PRO A 146 -16.85 19.98 24.43
N GLY A 147 -17.57 18.87 24.29
CA GLY A 147 -18.05 18.39 22.98
C GLY A 147 -17.17 17.35 22.29
N THR A 148 -15.94 17.12 22.75
CA THR A 148 -15.04 16.13 22.15
C THR A 148 -15.63 14.71 22.21
N ILE A 149 -16.22 14.31 23.34
CA ILE A 149 -16.87 12.99 23.49
C ILE A 149 -18.02 12.83 22.48
N ALA A 150 -18.84 13.88 22.30
CA ALA A 150 -19.93 13.84 21.34
C ALA A 150 -19.42 13.81 19.87
N ALA A 151 -18.33 14.51 19.58
CA ALA A 151 -17.68 14.48 18.29
C ALA A 151 -17.10 13.08 17.99
N LEU A 152 -16.43 12.46 18.93
CA LEU A 152 -15.92 11.10 18.82
C LEU A 152 -17.03 10.07 18.56
N ALA A 153 -18.15 10.17 19.27
CA ALA A 153 -19.29 9.28 19.06
C ALA A 153 -19.88 9.42 17.64
N ARG A 154 -20.05 10.67 17.17
CA ARG A 154 -20.52 10.95 15.81
C ARG A 154 -19.56 10.40 14.75
N ASP A 155 -18.27 10.67 14.90
CA ASP A 155 -17.25 10.31 13.92
C ASP A 155 -17.04 8.78 13.89
N PHE A 156 -17.18 8.11 15.05
CA PHE A 156 -17.21 6.64 15.13
C PHE A 156 -18.41 6.09 14.37
N ASN A 157 -19.62 6.58 14.60
CA ASN A 157 -20.82 6.09 13.94
C ASN A 157 -20.73 6.27 12.42
N ALA A 158 -20.21 7.42 11.94
CA ALA A 158 -19.99 7.67 10.52
C ALA A 158 -18.94 6.71 9.91
N LEU A 159 -17.86 6.42 10.65
CA LEU A 159 -16.84 5.46 10.22
C LEU A 159 -17.40 4.04 10.21
N TYR A 160 -18.18 3.67 11.23
CA TYR A 160 -18.77 2.35 11.38
C TYR A 160 -19.79 2.06 10.25
N GLU A 161 -20.66 3.04 9.96
CA GLU A 161 -21.63 2.95 8.85
C GLU A 161 -20.93 2.80 7.50
N ARG A 162 -19.86 3.56 7.25
CA ARG A 162 -19.07 3.44 6.03
C ARG A 162 -18.38 2.09 5.91
N THR A 163 -17.98 1.49 7.04
CA THR A 163 -17.22 0.22 7.06
C THR A 163 -18.12 -1.00 6.98
N PHE A 164 -19.27 -0.98 7.68
CA PHE A 164 -20.15 -2.12 7.84
C PHE A 164 -21.54 -1.95 7.21
N GLY A 165 -21.85 -0.75 6.71
CA GLY A 165 -23.12 -0.46 6.04
C GLY A 165 -24.29 -0.13 6.98
N TYR A 166 -24.04 -0.03 8.27
CA TYR A 166 -25.04 0.35 9.28
C TYR A 166 -24.36 1.02 10.48
N SER A 167 -25.14 1.74 11.29
CA SER A 167 -24.75 2.26 12.61
C SER A 167 -25.81 1.90 13.66
N SER A 168 -25.50 2.05 14.92
CA SER A 168 -26.38 1.73 16.05
C SER A 168 -26.38 2.86 17.07
N ASP A 169 -27.45 2.93 17.86
CA ASP A 169 -27.56 3.84 19.03
C ASP A 169 -27.02 3.20 20.32
N GLU A 170 -26.39 2.02 20.22
CA GLU A 170 -25.80 1.34 21.36
C GLU A 170 -24.69 2.19 22.03
N PRO A 171 -24.52 2.10 23.36
CA PRO A 171 -23.47 2.80 24.06
C PRO A 171 -22.07 2.44 23.52
N LEU A 172 -21.20 3.43 23.43
CA LEU A 172 -19.80 3.23 23.03
C LEU A 172 -18.92 2.95 24.23
N GLU A 173 -17.93 2.09 24.03
CA GLU A 173 -16.83 1.83 24.94
C GLU A 173 -15.53 2.39 24.38
N LEU A 174 -14.80 3.18 25.18
CA LEU A 174 -13.42 3.57 24.91
C LEU A 174 -12.51 2.42 25.32
N VAL A 175 -11.96 1.72 24.37
CA VAL A 175 -11.07 0.58 24.58
C VAL A 175 -9.67 1.04 24.92
N ASN A 176 -9.09 1.87 24.04
CA ASN A 176 -7.75 2.42 24.20
C ASN A 176 -7.71 3.90 23.79
N VAL A 177 -6.71 4.61 24.29
CA VAL A 177 -6.18 5.81 23.66
C VAL A 177 -4.86 5.47 23.00
N ARG A 178 -4.62 6.03 21.82
CA ARG A 178 -3.40 5.86 21.02
C ARG A 178 -2.79 7.20 20.72
N VAL A 179 -1.47 7.21 20.66
CA VAL A 179 -0.70 8.34 20.15
C VAL A 179 0.24 7.82 19.07
N PHE A 180 0.08 8.35 17.87
CA PHE A 180 1.01 8.16 16.77
C PHE A 180 1.96 9.35 16.74
N ALA A 181 3.25 9.10 16.89
CA ALA A 181 4.29 10.11 16.79
C ALA A 181 5.08 9.89 15.50
N TYR A 182 5.15 10.91 14.66
CA TYR A 182 5.81 10.89 13.36
C TYR A 182 7.01 11.83 13.36
N GLY A 183 8.18 11.29 13.02
CA GLY A 183 9.37 12.08 12.74
C GLY A 183 9.51 12.26 11.23
N ARG A 184 9.27 13.48 10.73
CA ARG A 184 9.37 13.76 9.30
C ARG A 184 10.82 13.77 8.86
N SER A 185 11.14 12.96 7.86
CA SER A 185 12.44 12.96 7.21
C SER A 185 12.49 14.00 6.09
N ASP A 186 13.50 14.86 6.11
CA ASP A 186 13.79 15.75 4.99
C ASP A 186 14.44 15.02 3.80
N GLN A 187 14.85 13.76 3.98
CA GLN A 187 15.49 12.95 2.96
C GLN A 187 14.43 12.32 2.06
N ARG A 188 14.10 13.00 0.98
CA ARG A 188 13.29 12.42 -0.10
C ARG A 188 14.19 11.75 -1.12
N LEU A 189 14.03 10.44 -1.31
CA LEU A 189 14.66 9.74 -2.41
C LEU A 189 14.05 10.23 -3.73
N ASP A 190 14.89 10.84 -4.57
CA ASP A 190 14.52 11.18 -5.94
C ASP A 190 14.76 9.95 -6.82
N PHE A 191 13.71 9.13 -6.98
CA PHE A 191 13.78 7.92 -7.80
C PHE A 191 14.09 8.21 -9.27
N GLY A 192 13.80 9.41 -9.76
CA GLY A 192 14.13 9.84 -11.13
C GLY A 192 15.64 10.07 -11.34
N LYS A 193 16.36 10.37 -10.25
CA LYS A 193 17.83 10.52 -10.26
C LYS A 193 18.58 9.29 -9.82
N SER A 194 17.91 8.32 -9.21
CA SER A 194 18.46 7.04 -8.79
C SER A 194 18.64 6.11 -10.01
N GLY A 195 19.16 6.64 -11.11
CA GLY A 195 19.35 5.87 -12.32
C GLY A 195 20.09 4.56 -12.01
N VAL A 196 19.34 3.47 -11.95
CA VAL A 196 19.96 2.16 -12.04
C VAL A 196 20.64 2.14 -13.40
N ASP A 197 21.96 2.14 -13.38
CA ASP A 197 22.73 2.01 -14.60
C ASP A 197 22.53 0.60 -15.16
N ASP A 198 21.46 0.42 -15.91
CA ASP A 198 21.21 -0.81 -16.68
C ASP A 198 22.28 -1.05 -17.76
N SER A 199 23.25 -0.14 -17.94
CA SER A 199 24.33 -0.31 -18.93
C SER A 199 25.24 -1.50 -18.62
N ALA A 200 25.30 -1.95 -17.36
CA ALA A 200 25.99 -3.16 -16.97
C ALA A 200 25.22 -4.44 -17.39
N LEU A 201 23.90 -4.34 -17.57
CA LEU A 201 23.12 -5.37 -18.23
C LEU A 201 23.33 -5.21 -19.74
N ARG A 202 24.27 -5.96 -20.28
CA ARG A 202 24.25 -6.30 -21.70
C ARG A 202 23.04 -7.22 -21.94
N GLY A 203 21.83 -6.68 -21.74
CA GLY A 203 20.61 -7.37 -22.10
C GLY A 203 20.67 -7.65 -23.59
N GLU A 204 20.77 -8.93 -23.93
CA GLU A 204 20.75 -9.32 -25.33
C GLU A 204 19.38 -8.94 -25.88
N THR A 205 19.37 -7.98 -26.80
CA THR A 205 18.21 -7.78 -27.67
C THR A 205 18.11 -9.04 -28.53
N GLY A 206 17.06 -9.79 -28.32
CA GLY A 206 16.89 -11.07 -28.99
C GLY A 206 15.44 -11.50 -29.06
N THR A 207 15.24 -12.71 -29.51
CA THR A 207 13.93 -13.36 -29.51
C THR A 207 14.07 -14.74 -28.86
N ARG A 208 13.11 -15.08 -28.00
CA ARG A 208 13.02 -16.38 -27.34
C ARG A 208 11.61 -16.93 -27.51
N ASP A 209 11.50 -18.23 -27.72
CA ASP A 209 10.20 -18.89 -27.68
C ASP A 209 9.71 -19.03 -26.23
N VAL A 210 8.54 -18.43 -25.94
CA VAL A 210 7.92 -18.43 -24.61
C VAL A 210 6.51 -18.97 -24.67
N SER A 211 6.18 -19.88 -23.78
CA SER A 211 4.82 -20.40 -23.66
C SER A 211 4.02 -19.55 -22.65
N PHE A 212 3.05 -18.81 -23.14
CA PHE A 212 2.08 -18.05 -22.33
C PHE A 212 0.82 -18.86 -22.05
N ASP A 213 0.44 -19.75 -22.96
CA ASP A 213 -0.70 -20.65 -22.84
C ASP A 213 -0.21 -22.08 -22.60
N PRO A 214 -0.72 -22.80 -21.57
CA PRO A 214 -0.35 -24.20 -21.33
C PRO A 214 -0.71 -25.14 -22.49
N ASP A 215 -1.77 -24.85 -23.21
CA ASP A 215 -2.32 -25.67 -24.29
C ASP A 215 -1.93 -25.16 -25.69
N GLY A 216 -1.29 -23.97 -25.74
CA GLY A 216 -0.85 -23.31 -26.96
C GLY A 216 0.62 -23.56 -27.28
N PRO A 217 1.05 -23.34 -28.54
CA PRO A 217 2.45 -23.40 -28.91
C PRO A 217 3.23 -22.25 -28.29
N PRO A 218 4.52 -22.42 -28.01
CA PRO A 218 5.40 -21.31 -27.68
C PRO A 218 5.37 -20.24 -28.77
N CYS A 219 5.43 -18.97 -28.41
CA CYS A 219 5.45 -17.87 -29.35
C CYS A 219 6.77 -17.08 -29.27
N PRO A 220 7.30 -16.60 -30.40
CA PRO A 220 8.46 -15.74 -30.43
C PRO A 220 8.24 -14.48 -29.61
N THR A 221 9.06 -14.28 -28.59
CA THR A 221 8.94 -13.20 -27.63
C THR A 221 10.21 -12.37 -27.63
N ARG A 222 10.08 -11.06 -27.85
CA ARG A 222 11.24 -10.16 -27.87
C ARG A 222 11.80 -9.98 -26.46
N LEU A 223 13.13 -9.97 -26.37
CA LEU A 223 13.89 -9.62 -25.18
C LEU A 223 14.42 -8.20 -25.35
N LEU A 224 14.15 -7.34 -24.40
CA LEU A 224 14.60 -5.94 -24.41
C LEU A 224 15.18 -5.59 -23.04
N PRO A 225 16.32 -4.89 -22.96
CA PRO A 225 16.73 -4.26 -21.71
C PRO A 225 15.73 -3.13 -21.37
N ARG A 226 15.53 -2.83 -20.11
CA ARG A 226 14.63 -1.77 -19.65
C ARG A 226 14.95 -0.43 -20.32
N SER A 227 16.22 -0.10 -20.50
CA SER A 227 16.70 1.12 -21.15
C SER A 227 16.29 1.27 -22.63
N ALA A 228 15.91 0.16 -23.28
CA ALA A 228 15.41 0.20 -24.67
C ALA A 228 13.89 0.46 -24.76
N VAL A 229 13.18 0.55 -23.64
CA VAL A 229 11.75 0.85 -23.59
C VAL A 229 11.56 2.35 -23.44
N GLY A 230 11.07 3.01 -24.50
CA GLY A 230 10.77 4.45 -24.53
C GLY A 230 9.33 4.77 -24.14
N ALA A 231 8.94 6.03 -24.40
CA ALA A 231 7.59 6.52 -24.13
C ALA A 231 6.53 5.98 -25.13
N GLU A 232 6.95 5.49 -26.29
CA GLU A 232 6.04 4.93 -27.28
C GLU A 232 5.63 3.51 -26.87
N PRO A 233 4.31 3.19 -26.90
CA PRO A 233 3.83 1.87 -26.57
C PRO A 233 4.34 0.80 -27.54
N ILE A 234 4.85 -0.29 -26.98
CA ILE A 234 5.34 -1.46 -27.70
C ILE A 234 4.38 -2.63 -27.41
N ASP A 235 3.88 -3.27 -28.48
CA ASP A 235 2.99 -4.43 -28.35
C ASP A 235 3.74 -5.67 -27.87
N GLY A 236 3.11 -6.42 -26.97
CA GLY A 236 3.58 -7.74 -26.52
C GLY A 236 3.42 -8.83 -27.60
N PRO A 237 4.04 -10.00 -27.44
CA PRO A 237 4.73 -10.40 -26.22
C PRO A 237 6.16 -9.84 -26.09
N LEU A 238 6.52 -9.44 -24.86
CA LEU A 238 7.84 -8.92 -24.53
C LEU A 238 8.34 -9.50 -23.20
N ILE A 239 9.64 -9.67 -23.06
CA ILE A 239 10.33 -9.78 -21.78
C ILE A 239 11.25 -8.56 -21.68
N ILE A 240 11.04 -7.76 -20.64
CA ILE A 240 11.88 -6.61 -20.35
C ILE A 240 12.78 -6.99 -19.17
N GLU A 241 14.08 -7.01 -19.42
CA GLU A 241 15.10 -7.34 -18.44
C GLU A 241 15.55 -6.07 -17.72
N SER A 242 15.53 -6.08 -16.40
CA SER A 242 16.07 -5.07 -15.51
C SER A 242 17.09 -5.71 -14.56
N TYR A 243 17.99 -4.90 -14.02
CA TYR A 243 19.05 -5.40 -13.10
C TYR A 243 18.46 -6.21 -11.92
N ASP A 244 17.34 -5.81 -11.42
CA ASP A 244 16.72 -6.29 -10.19
C ASP A 244 15.44 -7.11 -10.40
N THR A 245 14.92 -7.17 -11.62
CA THR A 245 13.66 -7.87 -11.92
C THR A 245 13.53 -8.23 -13.41
N THR A 246 12.61 -9.14 -13.71
CA THR A 246 12.16 -9.45 -15.07
C THR A 246 10.68 -9.10 -15.20
N ILE A 247 10.36 -8.29 -16.21
CA ILE A 247 8.98 -7.84 -16.47
C ILE A 247 8.46 -8.62 -17.68
N VAL A 248 7.33 -9.29 -17.50
CA VAL A 248 6.67 -10.07 -18.56
C VAL A 248 5.45 -9.31 -19.07
N VAL A 249 5.49 -8.97 -20.36
CA VAL A 249 4.37 -8.38 -21.09
C VAL A 249 3.79 -9.48 -22.00
N PRO A 250 2.59 -10.00 -21.70
CA PRO A 250 2.02 -11.11 -22.46
C PRO A 250 1.49 -10.65 -23.83
N PRO A 251 1.09 -11.57 -24.71
CA PRO A 251 0.25 -11.24 -25.85
C PRO A 251 -1.03 -10.48 -25.40
N ASN A 252 -1.59 -9.64 -26.24
CA ASN A 252 -2.70 -8.75 -25.90
C ASN A 252 -2.40 -7.79 -24.71
N ALA A 253 -1.20 -7.31 -24.65
CA ALA A 253 -0.78 -6.22 -23.77
C ALA A 253 0.21 -5.32 -24.50
N ARG A 254 0.40 -4.11 -24.02
CA ARG A 254 1.41 -3.18 -24.52
C ARG A 254 2.13 -2.53 -23.36
N ALA A 255 3.39 -2.16 -23.57
CA ALA A 255 4.22 -1.56 -22.53
C ALA A 255 4.96 -0.34 -23.06
N TRP A 256 5.22 0.62 -22.17
CA TRP A 256 6.05 1.80 -22.41
C TRP A 256 6.65 2.30 -21.10
N ALA A 257 7.64 3.19 -21.18
CA ALA A 257 8.19 3.87 -20.03
C ALA A 257 7.51 5.25 -19.83
N ASP A 258 7.14 5.58 -18.59
CA ASP A 258 6.70 6.93 -18.24
C ASP A 258 7.91 7.89 -18.06
N ALA A 259 7.63 9.17 -17.79
CA ALA A 259 8.65 10.19 -17.58
C ALA A 259 9.58 9.92 -16.40
N ALA A 260 9.16 9.12 -15.42
CA ALA A 260 9.95 8.70 -14.27
C ALA A 260 10.73 7.39 -14.52
N GLY A 261 10.58 6.79 -15.71
CA GLY A 261 11.20 5.51 -16.08
C GLY A 261 10.47 4.27 -15.56
N ASN A 262 9.26 4.40 -15.03
CA ASN A 262 8.44 3.25 -14.68
C ASN A 262 7.93 2.56 -15.94
N ILE A 263 7.90 1.23 -15.96
CA ILE A 263 7.28 0.48 -17.04
C ILE A 263 5.78 0.35 -16.77
N ILE A 264 4.99 0.93 -17.67
CA ILE A 264 3.54 0.83 -17.66
C ILE A 264 3.14 -0.32 -18.58
N ILE A 265 2.22 -1.17 -18.15
CA ILE A 265 1.67 -2.27 -18.94
C ILE A 265 0.16 -2.11 -18.97
N ASP A 266 -0.42 -1.92 -20.15
CA ASP A 266 -1.85 -1.97 -20.38
C ASP A 266 -2.25 -3.35 -20.90
N LEU A 267 -3.16 -3.99 -20.21
CA LEU A 267 -3.75 -5.27 -20.60
C LEU A 267 -4.96 -5.00 -21.52
N LEU A 268 -4.85 -5.40 -22.75
CA LEU A 268 -5.91 -5.24 -23.74
C LEU A 268 -6.99 -6.32 -23.54
N PRO A 269 -8.25 -6.04 -23.88
CA PRO A 269 -9.29 -7.06 -23.87
C PRO A 269 -8.88 -8.23 -24.78
N GLU A 270 -9.18 -9.45 -24.34
CA GLU A 270 -9.04 -10.60 -25.23
C GLU A 270 -9.95 -10.37 -26.44
N LYS A 271 -9.39 -10.53 -27.64
CA LYS A 271 -10.20 -10.49 -28.84
C LYS A 271 -11.12 -11.71 -28.79
N ALA A 272 -12.44 -11.43 -28.80
CA ALA A 272 -13.47 -12.46 -28.85
C ALA A 272 -13.32 -13.34 -30.10
#